data_c5351ce312481a67325166a97dd2a4c5
#
_entry.id   c5351ce312481a67325166a97dd2a4c5
#
_cell.length_a   1.000
_cell.length_b   1.000
_cell.length_c   1.000
_cell.angle_alpha   90.00
_cell.angle_beta   90.00
_cell.angle_gamma   90.00
#
_symmetry.space_group_name_H-M   'P 1'
#
loop_
_entity.id
_entity.type
_entity.pdbx_description
1 polymer ?
#
loop_
_entity_poly.entity_id
_entity_poly.type
_entity_poly.pdbx_seq_one_letter_code
_entity_poly.pdbx_strand_id
1 'polypeptide(L)'
;VCTLGTVSEEQLLDGIDEEDTKRYLHHSNFPSYSVGETRASRGPGRREIGHGALAEKALVPVIPSTEDFPYTIRMVSEVLSSNGSTSQGSICGSTLALMDAGVPIKAPVAGISCGLVTEGERYITMVDIQGLEDFFGDMDFKVAGTKNGITAIQVDIKIDGLSPEIIREALEKTRKARLKILDECMLPCISEPRAELNKYAPKIISTTIDPDKIREVIGSGGKTIQRIVAETGVKIDIEDDGTVF
;
A
#
# COMPACT_ATOMS: atom_id res chain seq x y z
N VAL A 1 2.03 -0.78 9.71
CA VAL A 1 3.49 -0.64 9.90
C VAL A 1 4.13 -0.44 8.53
N CYS A 2 5.05 0.53 8.41
CA CYS A 2 5.87 0.77 7.23
C CYS A 2 7.31 0.39 7.55
N THR A 3 7.92 -0.45 6.71
CA THR A 3 9.33 -0.82 6.79
C THR A 3 10.01 -0.40 5.50
N LEU A 4 11.13 0.30 5.62
CA LEU A 4 11.97 0.70 4.50
C LEU A 4 13.18 -0.22 4.43
N GLY A 5 13.47 -0.72 3.26
CA GLY A 5 14.59 -1.60 2.97
C GLY A 5 15.43 -1.11 1.80
N THR A 6 16.51 -1.81 1.53
CA THR A 6 17.39 -1.56 0.37
C THR A 6 16.83 -2.25 -0.89
N VAL A 7 17.37 -1.93 -2.05
CA VAL A 7 17.01 -2.56 -3.34
C VAL A 7 17.13 -4.10 -3.27
N SER A 8 18.13 -4.63 -2.57
CA SER A 8 18.31 -6.08 -2.42
C SER A 8 17.20 -6.80 -1.63
N GLU A 9 16.28 -6.06 -1.03
CA GLU A 9 15.13 -6.59 -0.29
C GLU A 9 13.83 -6.56 -1.13
N GLU A 10 13.91 -6.20 -2.40
CA GLU A 10 12.81 -6.31 -3.35
C GLU A 10 12.33 -7.76 -3.48
N GLN A 11 11.05 -7.92 -3.69
CA GLN A 11 10.49 -9.24 -3.97
C GLN A 11 10.81 -9.63 -5.40
N LEU A 12 11.49 -10.76 -5.59
CA LEU A 12 11.65 -11.37 -6.91
C LEU A 12 10.31 -11.91 -7.39
N LEU A 13 9.97 -11.61 -8.63
CA LEU A 13 8.77 -12.11 -9.29
C LEU A 13 9.17 -13.26 -10.21
N ASP A 14 8.52 -14.41 -10.04
CA ASP A 14 8.67 -15.57 -10.91
C ASP A 14 7.43 -15.65 -11.83
N GLY A 15 7.43 -14.82 -12.86
CA GLY A 15 6.32 -14.66 -13.81
C GLY A 15 6.82 -14.65 -15.25
N ILE A 16 5.88 -14.49 -16.18
CA ILE A 16 6.13 -14.32 -17.61
C ILE A 16 6.08 -12.84 -18.04
N ASP A 17 5.87 -11.95 -17.10
CA ASP A 17 5.83 -10.50 -17.30
C ASP A 17 7.25 -9.93 -17.37
N GLU A 18 7.39 -8.71 -17.89
CA GLU A 18 8.68 -8.04 -18.04
C GLU A 18 9.27 -7.56 -16.70
N GLU A 19 8.44 -7.49 -15.63
CA GLU A 19 8.86 -7.05 -14.31
C GLU A 19 9.44 -8.24 -13.51
N ASP A 20 10.73 -8.20 -13.23
CA ASP A 20 11.45 -9.23 -12.47
C ASP A 20 11.42 -8.98 -10.95
N THR A 21 11.14 -7.76 -10.51
CA THR A 21 11.14 -7.36 -9.10
C THR A 21 9.96 -6.47 -8.74
N LYS A 22 9.65 -6.44 -7.45
CA LYS A 22 8.61 -5.61 -6.88
C LYS A 22 9.11 -4.94 -5.60
N ARG A 23 9.23 -3.62 -5.62
CA ARG A 23 9.75 -2.83 -4.49
C ARG A 23 8.69 -2.33 -3.51
N TYR A 24 7.42 -2.26 -3.92
CA TYR A 24 6.32 -1.89 -3.04
C TYR A 24 5.45 -3.11 -2.74
N LEU A 25 5.36 -3.47 -1.48
CA LEU A 25 4.64 -4.65 -1.01
C LEU A 25 3.63 -4.24 0.06
N HIS A 26 2.43 -4.81 0.00
CA HIS A 26 1.43 -4.63 1.04
C HIS A 26 0.86 -5.97 1.49
N HIS A 27 1.07 -6.29 2.76
CA HIS A 27 0.55 -7.50 3.39
C HIS A 27 -0.52 -7.15 4.42
N SER A 28 -1.52 -8.02 4.55
CA SER A 28 -2.57 -7.90 5.57
C SER A 28 -2.58 -9.15 6.44
N ASN A 29 -2.52 -8.97 7.75
CA ASN A 29 -2.74 -10.01 8.74
C ASN A 29 -4.13 -9.82 9.36
N PHE A 30 -4.98 -10.82 9.18
CA PHE A 30 -6.37 -10.81 9.64
C PHE A 30 -6.63 -12.04 10.52
N PRO A 31 -6.11 -12.04 11.75
CA PRO A 31 -6.27 -13.18 12.66
C PRO A 31 -7.74 -13.35 13.07
N SER A 32 -8.14 -14.61 13.32
CA SER A 32 -9.52 -14.96 13.63
C SER A 32 -10.09 -14.20 14.84
N TYR A 33 -9.26 -13.91 15.82
CA TYR A 33 -9.69 -13.16 17.02
C TYR A 33 -10.16 -11.74 16.69
N SER A 34 -9.73 -11.14 15.58
CA SER A 34 -10.15 -9.77 15.20
C SER A 34 -11.66 -9.66 14.91
N VAL A 35 -12.31 -10.76 14.58
CA VAL A 35 -13.77 -10.89 14.39
C VAL A 35 -14.43 -11.76 15.45
N GLY A 36 -13.74 -12.06 16.57
CA GLY A 36 -14.26 -12.87 17.65
C GLY A 36 -14.36 -14.37 17.37
N GLU A 37 -13.67 -14.86 16.34
CA GLU A 37 -13.64 -16.28 15.99
C GLU A 37 -12.44 -16.99 16.62
N THR A 38 -12.61 -18.29 16.88
CA THR A 38 -11.53 -19.18 17.32
C THR A 38 -11.26 -20.22 16.25
N ARG A 39 -10.09 -20.13 15.60
CA ARG A 39 -9.63 -21.17 14.66
C ARG A 39 -8.10 -21.21 14.60
N ALA A 40 -7.57 -22.36 14.17
CA ALA A 40 -6.14 -22.53 13.98
C ALA A 40 -5.59 -21.59 12.87
N SER A 41 -4.48 -20.92 13.16
CA SER A 41 -3.74 -20.18 12.14
C SER A 41 -2.96 -21.13 11.25
N ARG A 42 -3.19 -21.07 9.95
CA ARG A 42 -2.56 -21.92 8.92
C ARG A 42 -1.89 -21.09 7.81
N GLY A 43 -1.46 -19.88 8.14
CA GLY A 43 -0.96 -18.91 7.16
C GLY A 43 -2.08 -18.02 6.59
N PRO A 44 -1.74 -17.09 5.68
CA PRO A 44 -2.69 -16.11 5.13
C PRO A 44 -3.78 -16.79 4.30
N GLY A 45 -5.02 -16.43 4.59
CA GLY A 45 -6.19 -16.87 3.83
C GLY A 45 -6.49 -15.95 2.65
N ARG A 46 -7.52 -16.31 1.85
CA ARG A 46 -7.94 -15.52 0.68
C ARG A 46 -8.32 -14.08 1.05
N ARG A 47 -8.96 -13.89 2.21
CA ARG A 47 -9.35 -12.55 2.71
C ARG A 47 -8.12 -11.67 2.95
N GLU A 48 -7.09 -12.19 3.59
CA GLU A 48 -5.83 -11.48 3.85
C GLU A 48 -5.13 -11.10 2.56
N ILE A 49 -5.02 -12.02 1.63
CA ILE A 49 -4.43 -11.79 0.31
C ILE A 49 -5.22 -10.71 -0.44
N GLY A 50 -6.56 -10.82 -0.48
CA GLY A 50 -7.42 -9.84 -1.15
C GLY A 50 -7.36 -8.44 -0.53
N HIS A 51 -7.33 -8.33 0.81
CA HIS A 51 -7.16 -7.05 1.51
C HIS A 51 -5.81 -6.41 1.21
N GLY A 52 -4.73 -7.21 1.25
CA GLY A 52 -3.38 -6.74 0.91
C GLY A 52 -3.30 -6.24 -0.53
N ALA A 53 -3.81 -7.01 -1.49
CA ALA A 53 -3.82 -6.66 -2.90
C ALA A 53 -4.62 -5.38 -3.20
N LEU A 54 -5.79 -5.19 -2.55
CA LEU A 54 -6.57 -3.97 -2.71
C LEU A 54 -5.84 -2.75 -2.15
N ALA A 55 -5.27 -2.86 -0.95
CA ALA A 55 -4.52 -1.76 -0.33
C ALA A 55 -3.26 -1.42 -1.14
N GLU A 56 -2.57 -2.41 -1.65
CA GLU A 56 -1.43 -2.22 -2.55
C GLU A 56 -1.85 -1.46 -3.82
N LYS A 57 -2.86 -1.96 -4.53
CA LYS A 57 -3.38 -1.31 -5.74
C LYS A 57 -3.82 0.14 -5.48
N ALA A 58 -4.40 0.42 -4.32
CA ALA A 58 -4.86 1.75 -3.94
C ALA A 58 -3.71 2.75 -3.75
N LEU A 59 -2.54 2.28 -3.30
CA LEU A 59 -1.42 3.13 -2.92
C LEU A 59 -0.32 3.22 -3.98
N VAL A 60 -0.14 2.20 -4.84
CA VAL A 60 0.85 2.20 -5.93
C VAL A 60 0.88 3.51 -6.73
N PRO A 61 -0.26 4.13 -7.14
CA PRO A 61 -0.23 5.36 -7.93
C PRO A 61 0.39 6.57 -7.22
N VAL A 62 0.47 6.55 -5.89
CA VAL A 62 1.03 7.65 -5.09
C VAL A 62 2.43 7.37 -4.53
N ILE A 63 2.95 6.16 -4.71
CA ILE A 63 4.32 5.84 -4.33
C ILE A 63 5.29 6.63 -5.22
N PRO A 64 6.36 7.23 -4.67
CA PRO A 64 7.38 7.93 -5.44
C PRO A 64 8.14 6.97 -6.37
N SER A 65 8.77 7.51 -7.41
CA SER A 65 9.64 6.73 -8.31
C SER A 65 10.88 6.20 -7.59
N THR A 66 11.60 5.28 -8.21
CA THR A 66 12.86 4.76 -7.65
C THR A 66 13.94 5.82 -7.65
N GLU A 67 13.95 6.70 -8.66
CA GLU A 67 14.90 7.81 -8.74
C GLU A 67 14.70 8.82 -7.59
N ASP A 68 13.43 9.09 -7.23
CA ASP A 68 13.10 10.04 -6.16
C ASP A 68 13.26 9.44 -4.76
N PHE A 69 13.03 8.12 -4.64
CA PHE A 69 13.03 7.42 -3.35
C PHE A 69 13.46 5.96 -3.51
N PRO A 70 14.78 5.67 -3.49
CA PRO A 70 15.38 4.37 -3.82
C PRO A 70 15.25 3.35 -2.68
N TYR A 71 14.07 3.19 -2.12
CA TYR A 71 13.79 2.25 -1.03
C TYR A 71 12.79 1.18 -1.45
N THR A 72 13.04 -0.04 -1.03
CA THR A 72 11.98 -1.06 -0.95
C THR A 72 11.04 -0.71 0.19
N ILE A 73 9.75 -0.68 -0.08
CA ILE A 73 8.72 -0.27 0.88
C ILE A 73 7.82 -1.47 1.17
N ARG A 74 7.85 -1.95 2.41
CA ARG A 74 6.97 -3.03 2.86
C ARG A 74 5.95 -2.50 3.86
N MET A 75 4.69 -2.61 3.49
CA MET A 75 3.56 -2.30 4.36
C MET A 75 2.98 -3.58 4.96
N VAL A 76 2.68 -3.53 6.25
CA VAL A 76 1.95 -4.60 6.94
C VAL A 76 0.79 -4.01 7.71
N SER A 77 -0.42 -4.43 7.38
CA SER A 77 -1.65 -4.10 8.12
C SER A 77 -1.97 -5.21 9.10
N GLU A 78 -1.90 -4.91 10.41
CA GLU A 78 -2.26 -5.80 11.50
C GLU A 78 -3.67 -5.47 11.98
N VAL A 79 -4.63 -6.36 11.71
CA VAL A 79 -6.03 -6.15 12.08
C VAL A 79 -6.29 -6.71 13.47
N LEU A 80 -6.39 -5.84 14.47
CA LEU A 80 -6.62 -6.22 15.87
C LEU A 80 -8.10 -6.42 16.20
N SER A 81 -8.97 -5.66 15.55
CA SER A 81 -10.43 -5.78 15.68
C SER A 81 -11.10 -5.31 14.39
N SER A 82 -12.18 -5.96 13.98
CA SER A 82 -12.88 -5.65 12.75
C SER A 82 -14.38 -5.92 12.85
N ASN A 83 -15.18 -5.01 12.27
CA ASN A 83 -16.59 -5.17 12.03
C ASN A 83 -17.01 -4.60 10.68
N GLY A 84 -16.38 -5.09 9.61
CA GLY A 84 -16.57 -4.60 8.22
C GLY A 84 -15.59 -3.51 7.81
N SER A 85 -15.55 -3.18 6.53
CA SER A 85 -14.72 -2.14 5.89
C SER A 85 -13.21 -2.17 6.21
N THR A 86 -12.69 -3.31 6.63
CA THR A 86 -11.33 -3.46 7.19
C THR A 86 -10.24 -3.09 6.19
N SER A 87 -10.38 -3.47 4.91
CA SER A 87 -9.42 -3.11 3.87
C SER A 87 -9.32 -1.60 3.66
N GLN A 88 -10.44 -0.89 3.84
CA GLN A 88 -10.45 0.57 3.71
C GLN A 88 -9.75 1.26 4.89
N GLY A 89 -9.96 0.75 6.11
CA GLY A 89 -9.17 1.14 7.28
C GLY A 89 -7.68 0.87 7.10
N SER A 90 -7.32 -0.26 6.48
CA SER A 90 -5.92 -0.60 6.15
C SER A 90 -5.30 0.39 5.16
N ILE A 91 -6.04 0.84 4.15
CA ILE A 91 -5.58 1.87 3.19
C ILE A 91 -5.30 3.19 3.91
N CYS A 92 -6.24 3.67 4.73
CA CYS A 92 -6.07 4.90 5.50
C CYS A 92 -4.87 4.82 6.45
N GLY A 93 -4.78 3.74 7.23
CA GLY A 93 -3.68 3.52 8.17
C GLY A 93 -2.32 3.37 7.47
N SER A 94 -2.28 2.75 6.28
CA SER A 94 -1.07 2.63 5.49
C SER A 94 -0.61 3.97 4.91
N THR A 95 -1.54 4.81 4.46
CA THR A 95 -1.24 6.19 4.06
C THR A 95 -0.56 6.96 5.20
N LEU A 96 -1.13 6.93 6.40
CA LEU A 96 -0.56 7.59 7.57
C LEU A 96 0.82 7.03 7.93
N ALA A 97 1.00 5.71 7.86
CA ALA A 97 2.27 5.06 8.15
C ALA A 97 3.36 5.37 7.12
N LEU A 98 3.02 5.50 5.83
CA LEU A 98 3.94 5.96 4.78
C LEU A 98 4.40 7.40 5.06
N MET A 99 3.47 8.29 5.36
CA MET A 99 3.77 9.69 5.67
C MET A 99 4.63 9.81 6.94
N ASP A 100 4.32 9.04 7.97
CA ASP A 100 5.09 9.03 9.23
C ASP A 100 6.49 8.42 9.07
N ALA A 101 6.68 7.49 8.15
CA ALA A 101 7.99 6.93 7.81
C ALA A 101 8.87 7.89 6.98
N GLY A 102 8.31 9.00 6.49
CA GLY A 102 9.02 9.96 5.64
C GLY A 102 9.01 9.59 4.14
N VAL A 103 8.11 8.69 3.71
CA VAL A 103 7.94 8.39 2.30
C VAL A 103 7.23 9.55 1.61
N PRO A 104 7.83 10.21 0.60
CA PRO A 104 7.26 11.38 -0.06
C PRO A 104 6.17 10.96 -1.06
N ILE A 105 5.05 10.42 -0.55
CA ILE A 105 3.91 10.04 -1.40
C ILE A 105 3.35 11.27 -2.12
N LYS A 106 2.89 11.07 -3.37
CA LYS A 106 2.37 12.16 -4.22
C LYS A 106 1.11 12.82 -3.66
N ALA A 107 0.28 12.05 -2.94
CA ALA A 107 -0.90 12.54 -2.26
C ALA A 107 -1.42 11.48 -1.26
N PRO A 108 -2.07 11.90 -0.15
CA PRO A 108 -2.71 10.96 0.76
C PRO A 108 -3.93 10.29 0.12
N VAL A 109 -4.10 9.01 0.42
CA VAL A 109 -5.18 8.16 -0.05
C VAL A 109 -6.05 7.73 1.12
N ALA A 110 -7.36 7.91 1.00
CA ALA A 110 -8.35 7.32 1.90
C ALA A 110 -9.20 6.30 1.17
N GLY A 111 -9.79 5.38 1.92
CA GLY A 111 -10.72 4.38 1.42
C GLY A 111 -11.99 4.36 2.23
N ILE A 112 -13.10 3.99 1.58
CA ILE A 112 -14.41 3.78 2.19
C ILE A 112 -15.20 2.73 1.40
N SER A 113 -16.14 2.04 2.06
CA SER A 113 -17.09 1.15 1.39
C SER A 113 -18.48 1.77 1.30
N CYS A 114 -19.27 1.27 0.35
CA CYS A 114 -20.68 1.55 0.20
C CYS A 114 -21.42 0.23 -0.02
N GLY A 115 -22.41 -0.03 0.82
CA GLY A 115 -23.30 -1.17 0.70
C GLY A 115 -24.57 -0.84 -0.08
N LEU A 116 -25.30 -1.90 -0.45
CA LEU A 116 -26.60 -1.83 -1.09
C LEU A 116 -27.52 -2.88 -0.49
N VAL A 117 -28.76 -2.50 -0.26
CA VAL A 117 -29.87 -3.42 0.00
C VAL A 117 -31.00 -3.10 -0.97
N THR A 118 -31.54 -4.12 -1.62
CA THR A 118 -32.65 -4.00 -2.58
C THR A 118 -33.87 -4.77 -2.13
N GLU A 119 -35.03 -4.25 -2.42
CA GLU A 119 -36.33 -4.92 -2.24
C GLU A 119 -37.25 -4.57 -3.40
N GLY A 120 -37.36 -5.46 -4.38
CA GLY A 120 -38.06 -5.19 -5.63
C GLY A 120 -37.43 -4.02 -6.41
N GLU A 121 -38.19 -2.95 -6.63
CA GLU A 121 -37.71 -1.73 -7.30
C GLU A 121 -37.09 -0.71 -6.32
N ARG A 122 -37.16 -0.97 -5.02
CA ARG A 122 -36.60 -0.08 -3.99
C ARG A 122 -35.17 -0.47 -3.67
N TYR A 123 -34.34 0.52 -3.41
CA TYR A 123 -32.98 0.28 -2.93
C TYR A 123 -32.53 1.35 -1.94
N ILE A 124 -31.56 1.00 -1.11
CA ILE A 124 -30.88 1.90 -0.20
C ILE A 124 -29.38 1.64 -0.32
N THR A 125 -28.59 2.70 -0.49
CA THR A 125 -27.14 2.64 -0.40
C THR A 125 -26.66 3.16 0.95
N MET A 126 -25.71 2.46 1.57
CA MET A 126 -25.17 2.74 2.90
C MET A 126 -23.68 2.98 2.80
N VAL A 127 -23.15 3.95 3.56
CA VAL A 127 -21.71 4.26 3.61
C VAL A 127 -21.10 3.67 4.87
N ASP A 128 -19.95 3.02 4.74
CA ASP A 128 -19.21 2.37 5.82
C ASP A 128 -19.99 1.19 6.43
N ILE A 129 -20.10 0.13 5.68
CA ILE A 129 -20.89 -1.05 6.04
C ILE A 129 -20.25 -1.87 7.17
N GLN A 130 -21.11 -2.35 8.09
CA GLN A 130 -20.74 -3.31 9.12
C GLN A 130 -20.70 -4.75 8.57
N GLY A 131 -20.14 -5.68 9.35
CA GLY A 131 -20.04 -7.08 8.94
C GLY A 131 -21.40 -7.74 8.63
N LEU A 132 -22.47 -7.41 9.37
CA LEU A 132 -23.83 -7.90 9.06
C LEU A 132 -24.38 -7.31 7.77
N GLU A 133 -24.12 -6.05 7.50
CA GLU A 133 -24.54 -5.35 6.27
C GLU A 133 -23.76 -5.87 5.05
N ASP A 134 -22.48 -6.21 5.21
CA ASP A 134 -21.71 -6.91 4.19
C ASP A 134 -22.26 -8.31 3.92
N PHE A 135 -22.62 -9.06 4.97
CA PHE A 135 -23.10 -10.44 4.84
C PHE A 135 -24.47 -10.54 4.18
N PHE A 136 -25.43 -9.70 4.59
CA PHE A 136 -26.82 -9.72 4.12
C PHE A 136 -27.10 -8.72 2.98
N GLY A 137 -26.22 -7.75 2.74
CA GLY A 137 -26.38 -6.78 1.67
C GLY A 137 -26.15 -7.37 0.28
N ASP A 138 -26.58 -6.65 -0.73
CA ASP A 138 -26.54 -7.04 -2.14
C ASP A 138 -25.27 -6.58 -2.86
N MET A 139 -24.54 -5.61 -2.28
CA MET A 139 -23.31 -5.06 -2.83
C MET A 139 -22.36 -4.61 -1.72
N ASP A 140 -21.06 -4.87 -1.90
CA ASP A 140 -19.95 -4.23 -1.21
C ASP A 140 -19.09 -3.48 -2.25
N PHE A 141 -19.21 -2.14 -2.28
CA PHE A 141 -18.56 -1.26 -3.25
C PHE A 141 -17.46 -0.46 -2.55
N LYS A 142 -16.22 -0.87 -2.73
CA LYS A 142 -15.05 -0.27 -2.09
C LYS A 142 -14.36 0.70 -3.02
N VAL A 143 -14.10 1.92 -2.55
CA VAL A 143 -13.43 2.96 -3.32
C VAL A 143 -12.32 3.58 -2.50
N ALA A 144 -11.14 3.60 -3.06
CA ALA A 144 -9.99 4.33 -2.53
C ALA A 144 -9.52 5.42 -3.49
N GLY A 145 -8.94 6.48 -2.95
CA GLY A 145 -8.40 7.55 -3.79
C GLY A 145 -7.95 8.77 -2.99
N THR A 146 -7.36 9.70 -3.73
CA THR A 146 -6.91 11.01 -3.26
C THR A 146 -8.04 12.04 -3.34
N LYS A 147 -7.74 13.30 -3.03
CA LYS A 147 -8.66 14.43 -3.31
C LYS A 147 -8.96 14.58 -4.81
N ASN A 148 -8.00 14.24 -5.67
CA ASN A 148 -8.06 14.49 -7.10
C ASN A 148 -8.71 13.36 -7.91
N GLY A 149 -8.71 12.13 -7.40
CA GLY A 149 -9.23 10.99 -8.16
C GLY A 149 -9.23 9.68 -7.39
N ILE A 150 -9.79 8.66 -8.03
CA ILE A 150 -9.88 7.29 -7.55
C ILE A 150 -8.59 6.57 -7.93
N THR A 151 -8.03 5.81 -6.99
CA THR A 151 -6.83 4.98 -7.21
C THR A 151 -7.16 3.48 -7.27
N ALA A 152 -8.24 3.05 -6.59
CA ALA A 152 -8.71 1.67 -6.67
C ALA A 152 -10.21 1.56 -6.41
N ILE A 153 -10.83 0.59 -7.08
CA ILE A 153 -12.21 0.14 -6.85
C ILE A 153 -12.21 -1.38 -6.73
N GLN A 154 -12.98 -1.89 -5.78
CA GLN A 154 -13.37 -3.30 -5.72
C GLN A 154 -14.86 -3.37 -5.53
N VAL A 155 -15.54 -4.18 -6.33
CA VAL A 155 -16.99 -4.41 -6.22
C VAL A 155 -17.24 -5.88 -6.04
N ASP A 156 -18.03 -6.22 -5.03
CA ASP A 156 -18.63 -7.53 -4.84
C ASP A 156 -20.15 -7.39 -4.86
N ILE A 157 -20.84 -8.12 -5.74
CA ILE A 157 -22.29 -8.07 -5.91
C ILE A 157 -22.89 -9.47 -5.79
N LYS A 158 -24.03 -9.55 -5.15
CA LYS A 158 -24.79 -10.80 -4.94
C LYS A 158 -26.10 -10.83 -5.74
N ILE A 159 -26.31 -9.86 -6.62
CA ILE A 159 -27.44 -9.70 -7.53
C ILE A 159 -26.94 -9.69 -8.97
N ASP A 160 -27.84 -9.85 -9.94
CA ASP A 160 -27.49 -10.02 -11.36
C ASP A 160 -26.89 -8.78 -12.04
N GLY A 161 -26.84 -7.64 -11.37
CA GLY A 161 -26.22 -6.42 -11.88
C GLY A 161 -26.63 -5.18 -11.11
N LEU A 162 -25.97 -4.06 -11.39
CA LEU A 162 -26.22 -2.74 -10.81
C LEU A 162 -26.72 -1.78 -11.88
N SER A 163 -27.74 -1.00 -11.56
CA SER A 163 -28.14 0.08 -12.47
C SER A 163 -27.11 1.21 -12.48
N PRO A 164 -27.01 1.99 -13.58
CA PRO A 164 -26.13 3.16 -13.64
C PRO A 164 -26.42 4.20 -12.54
N GLU A 165 -27.68 4.28 -12.07
CA GLU A 165 -28.10 5.19 -11.00
C GLU A 165 -27.48 4.77 -9.68
N ILE A 166 -27.53 3.48 -9.33
CA ILE A 166 -26.92 2.91 -8.10
C ILE A 166 -25.40 3.14 -8.12
N ILE A 167 -24.73 2.87 -9.26
CA ILE A 167 -23.27 3.08 -9.39
C ILE A 167 -22.93 4.55 -9.19
N ARG A 168 -23.67 5.47 -9.81
CA ARG A 168 -23.46 6.91 -9.68
C ARG A 168 -23.62 7.36 -8.23
N GLU A 169 -24.70 6.92 -7.57
CA GLU A 169 -24.96 7.24 -6.16
C GLU A 169 -23.84 6.72 -5.24
N ALA A 170 -23.38 5.47 -5.45
CA ALA A 170 -22.30 4.86 -4.69
C ALA A 170 -20.98 5.65 -4.88
N LEU A 171 -20.64 6.03 -6.11
CA LEU A 171 -19.46 6.86 -6.40
C LEU A 171 -19.54 8.25 -5.74
N GLU A 172 -20.70 8.91 -5.76
CA GLU A 172 -20.88 10.21 -5.12
C GLU A 172 -20.80 10.13 -3.61
N LYS A 173 -21.45 9.14 -2.99
CA LYS A 173 -21.43 8.92 -1.54
C LYS A 173 -20.02 8.59 -1.06
N THR A 174 -19.34 7.65 -1.72
CA THR A 174 -17.96 7.28 -1.37
C THR A 174 -16.99 8.43 -1.60
N ARG A 175 -17.18 9.27 -2.62
CA ARG A 175 -16.37 10.48 -2.83
C ARG A 175 -16.53 11.44 -1.65
N LYS A 176 -17.75 11.75 -1.23
CA LYS A 176 -18.01 12.65 -0.09
C LYS A 176 -17.41 12.12 1.20
N ALA A 177 -17.62 10.83 1.49
CA ALA A 177 -17.09 10.19 2.69
C ALA A 177 -15.55 10.13 2.69
N ARG A 178 -14.93 9.79 1.56
CA ARG A 178 -13.47 9.76 1.42
C ARG A 178 -12.84 11.14 1.64
N LEU A 179 -13.41 12.21 1.06
CA LEU A 179 -12.93 13.56 1.28
C LEU A 179 -13.06 13.98 2.75
N LYS A 180 -14.17 13.61 3.40
CA LYS A 180 -14.37 13.86 4.82
C LYS A 180 -13.30 13.13 5.68
N ILE A 181 -13.01 11.85 5.39
CA ILE A 181 -11.96 11.10 6.09
C ILE A 181 -10.60 11.79 5.92
N LEU A 182 -10.26 12.21 4.70
CA LEU A 182 -9.01 12.94 4.44
C LEU A 182 -8.95 14.22 5.26
N ASP A 183 -9.99 15.05 5.21
CA ASP A 183 -9.97 16.40 5.77
C ASP A 183 -10.18 16.45 7.29
N GLU A 184 -11.03 15.58 7.84
CA GLU A 184 -11.41 15.63 9.25
C GLU A 184 -10.64 14.62 10.13
N CYS A 185 -10.08 13.55 9.55
CA CYS A 185 -9.43 12.49 10.32
C CYS A 185 -7.92 12.37 10.01
N MET A 186 -7.55 12.27 8.73
CA MET A 186 -6.17 11.93 8.35
C MET A 186 -5.25 13.14 8.35
N LEU A 187 -5.62 14.22 7.65
CA LEU A 187 -4.79 15.43 7.56
C LEU A 187 -4.60 16.17 8.89
N PRO A 188 -5.57 16.20 9.83
CA PRO A 188 -5.30 16.70 11.17
C PRO A 188 -4.29 15.85 11.97
N CYS A 189 -4.16 14.55 11.67
CA CYS A 189 -3.19 13.68 12.30
C CYS A 189 -1.78 13.92 11.74
N ILE A 190 -1.66 13.93 10.43
CA ILE A 190 -0.41 14.23 9.72
C ILE A 190 -0.77 14.86 8.36
N SER A 191 -0.36 16.13 8.16
CA SER A 191 -0.75 16.92 7.00
C SER A 191 0.12 16.66 5.77
N GLU A 192 1.38 16.29 5.99
CA GLU A 192 2.38 16.03 4.96
C GLU A 192 3.38 14.95 5.42
N PRO A 193 4.07 14.25 4.52
CA PRO A 193 5.11 13.32 4.89
C PRO A 193 6.19 14.00 5.73
N ARG A 194 6.75 13.28 6.71
CA ARG A 194 7.87 13.80 7.51
C ARG A 194 9.05 14.11 6.59
N ALA A 195 9.71 15.23 6.87
CA ALA A 195 10.87 15.68 6.09
C ALA A 195 12.10 14.75 6.24
N GLU A 196 12.19 14.02 7.34
CA GLU A 196 13.27 13.08 7.61
C GLU A 196 12.73 11.66 7.78
N LEU A 197 13.52 10.68 7.32
CA LEU A 197 13.23 9.28 7.55
C LEU A 197 13.30 8.94 9.04
N ASN A 198 12.51 7.95 9.43
CA ASN A 198 12.61 7.41 10.79
C ASN A 198 14.04 6.94 11.06
N LYS A 199 14.52 7.14 12.31
CA LYS A 199 15.88 6.78 12.74
C LYS A 199 16.26 5.31 12.56
N TYR A 200 15.28 4.43 12.40
CA TYR A 200 15.47 3.00 12.16
C TYR A 200 15.50 2.63 10.67
N ALA A 201 15.18 3.56 9.78
CA ALA A 201 15.29 3.32 8.34
C ALA A 201 16.77 3.31 7.92
N PRO A 202 17.16 2.46 6.96
CA PRO A 202 18.50 2.53 6.38
C PRO A 202 18.68 3.89 5.69
N LYS A 203 19.88 4.46 5.74
CA LYS A 203 20.19 5.67 4.99
C LYS A 203 20.84 5.25 3.68
N ILE A 204 20.17 5.50 2.58
CA ILE A 204 20.69 5.27 1.25
C ILE A 204 21.24 6.60 0.72
N ILE A 205 22.48 6.57 0.24
CA ILE A 205 23.13 7.68 -0.45
C ILE A 205 23.35 7.22 -1.87
N SER A 206 22.76 7.91 -2.83
CA SER A 206 23.00 7.64 -4.25
C SER A 206 24.05 8.60 -4.80
N THR A 207 24.95 8.08 -5.62
CA THR A 207 25.93 8.84 -6.37
C THR A 207 26.12 8.19 -7.74
N THR A 208 26.77 8.90 -8.66
CA THR A 208 27.01 8.37 -10.00
C THR A 208 28.53 8.38 -10.27
N ILE A 209 29.03 7.31 -10.81
CA ILE A 209 30.41 7.18 -11.30
C ILE A 209 30.39 6.94 -12.82
N ASP A 210 31.51 7.24 -13.47
CA ASP A 210 31.69 6.91 -14.87
C ASP A 210 31.64 5.37 -15.06
N PRO A 211 30.74 4.85 -15.92
CA PRO A 211 30.63 3.42 -16.16
C PRO A 211 31.93 2.73 -16.50
N ASP A 212 32.81 3.42 -17.24
CA ASP A 212 34.14 2.90 -17.60
C ASP A 212 35.06 2.71 -16.38
N LYS A 213 34.75 3.36 -15.25
CA LYS A 213 35.51 3.28 -13.99
C LYS A 213 34.94 2.29 -12.98
N ILE A 214 33.80 1.65 -13.25
CA ILE A 214 33.20 0.66 -12.35
C ILE A 214 34.23 -0.42 -11.97
N ARG A 215 35.00 -0.89 -12.94
CA ARG A 215 36.05 -1.90 -12.70
C ARG A 215 37.16 -1.43 -11.75
N GLU A 216 37.50 -0.14 -11.75
CA GLU A 216 38.49 0.45 -10.84
C GLU A 216 37.92 0.53 -9.41
N VAL A 217 36.66 0.90 -9.27
CA VAL A 217 35.96 0.96 -7.96
C VAL A 217 35.78 -0.44 -7.35
N ILE A 218 35.44 -1.43 -8.14
CA ILE A 218 35.39 -2.83 -7.71
C ILE A 218 36.76 -3.35 -7.35
N GLY A 219 37.77 -3.03 -8.19
CA GLY A 219 39.15 -3.47 -8.05
C GLY A 219 39.37 -4.93 -8.44
N SER A 220 40.61 -5.35 -8.57
CA SER A 220 40.99 -6.71 -8.96
C SER A 220 40.44 -7.74 -7.96
N GLY A 221 39.52 -8.61 -8.42
CA GLY A 221 38.86 -9.60 -7.56
C GLY A 221 38.00 -8.98 -6.43
N GLY A 222 37.50 -7.76 -6.62
CA GLY A 222 36.65 -7.09 -5.63
C GLY A 222 37.39 -6.47 -4.44
N LYS A 223 38.72 -6.44 -4.46
CA LYS A 223 39.54 -6.01 -3.31
C LYS A 223 39.28 -4.56 -2.88
N THR A 224 39.07 -3.65 -3.85
CA THR A 224 38.87 -2.23 -3.52
C THR A 224 37.51 -2.02 -2.81
N ILE A 225 36.45 -2.54 -3.37
CA ILE A 225 35.11 -2.41 -2.78
C ILE A 225 35.02 -3.12 -1.42
N GLN A 226 35.64 -4.32 -1.27
CA GLN A 226 35.66 -5.03 0.00
C GLN A 226 36.40 -4.24 1.07
N ARG A 227 37.50 -3.54 0.72
CA ARG A 227 38.21 -2.67 1.64
C ARG A 227 37.32 -1.51 2.08
N ILE A 228 36.64 -0.83 1.18
CA ILE A 228 35.73 0.27 1.50
C ILE A 228 34.64 -0.21 2.47
N VAL A 229 33.99 -1.34 2.15
CA VAL A 229 32.97 -1.94 3.02
C VAL A 229 33.52 -2.29 4.40
N ALA A 230 34.73 -2.86 4.47
CA ALA A 230 35.36 -3.22 5.75
C ALA A 230 35.72 -2.00 6.60
N GLU A 231 36.17 -0.91 5.99
CA GLU A 231 36.59 0.32 6.67
C GLU A 231 35.40 1.17 7.12
N THR A 232 34.29 1.17 6.37
CA THR A 232 33.14 2.06 6.59
C THR A 232 31.92 1.36 7.17
N GLY A 233 31.79 0.05 7.00
CA GLY A 233 30.62 -0.73 7.38
C GLY A 233 29.39 -0.51 6.51
N VAL A 234 29.53 0.19 5.37
CA VAL A 234 28.43 0.41 4.42
C VAL A 234 28.23 -0.79 3.52
N LYS A 235 27.03 -0.93 2.98
CA LYS A 235 26.74 -1.78 1.83
C LYS A 235 26.84 -0.94 0.57
N ILE A 236 27.42 -1.46 -0.49
CA ILE A 236 27.59 -0.75 -1.75
C ILE A 236 27.01 -1.62 -2.86
N ASP A 237 26.04 -1.10 -3.58
CA ASP A 237 25.47 -1.69 -4.77
C ASP A 237 25.79 -0.75 -5.96
N ILE A 238 26.28 -1.30 -7.08
CA ILE A 238 26.69 -0.56 -8.29
C ILE A 238 25.93 -1.13 -9.47
N GLU A 239 25.23 -0.28 -10.19
CA GLU A 239 24.53 -0.63 -11.42
C GLU A 239 25.42 -0.43 -12.66
N ASP A 240 25.06 -1.08 -13.77
CA ASP A 240 25.84 -1.05 -15.01
C ASP A 240 25.94 0.34 -15.65
N ASP A 241 24.98 1.22 -15.33
CA ASP A 241 24.95 2.62 -15.78
C ASP A 241 25.85 3.55 -14.96
N GLY A 242 26.49 3.04 -13.90
CA GLY A 242 27.33 3.80 -13.00
C GLY A 242 26.61 4.38 -11.78
N THR A 243 25.34 4.08 -11.57
CA THR A 243 24.63 4.46 -10.35
C THR A 243 25.14 3.60 -9.19
N VAL A 244 25.41 4.25 -8.05
CA VAL A 244 25.94 3.62 -6.82
C VAL A 244 25.01 3.97 -5.66
N PHE A 245 24.58 2.95 -4.93
CA PHE A 245 23.76 3.07 -3.72
C PHE A 245 24.52 2.59 -2.49
#